data_faa51edecf226026c4ce1b7ac8b8096c
#
_entry.id   faa51edecf226026c4ce1b7ac8b8096c
#
_cell.length_a   1.000
_cell.length_b   1.000
_cell.length_c   1.000
_cell.angle_alpha   90.00
_cell.angle_beta   90.00
_cell.angle_gamma   90.00
#
_symmetry.space_group_name_H-M   'P 1'
#
loop_
_entity.id
_entity.type
_entity.pdbx_description
1 polymer ?
#
loop_
_entity_poly.entity_id
_entity_poly.type
_entity_poly.pdbx_seq_one_letter_code
_entity_poly.pdbx_strand_id
1 'polypeptide(L)'
;RMFDQSDRRALLQLIYDCISELIPRYRKLAENGQIELSMTPYGHPIIPLLNDMGNMICAQPDAPAPSCIVYPGGEERSRWHIQQGINCFEHYFGLRPQGIWLSEGAISDDAVALVEEFGFKWTASGEGVWRNSVQLSDHDPEKVYSKRALFHPYVLKGYKPKLFFRDDGLSDKIGFEYSKMNSVDAANDLVHNLVNIADFLGDSANRHVVSIILDGENAWEYYPHNGYYFLG
;
A
#
# COMPACT_ATOMS: atom_id res chain seq x y z
N ARG A 1 43.07 13.93 -9.48
CA ARG A 1 42.36 14.62 -10.57
C ARG A 1 41.32 15.52 -9.96
N MET A 2 41.32 16.81 -10.29
CA MET A 2 40.23 17.70 -9.91
C MET A 2 39.08 17.53 -10.90
N PHE A 3 37.87 17.51 -10.40
CA PHE A 3 36.66 17.47 -11.25
C PHE A 3 36.48 18.84 -11.92
N ASP A 4 36.09 18.82 -13.19
CA ASP A 4 35.86 20.02 -13.99
C ASP A 4 34.38 20.13 -14.43
N GLN A 5 34.07 21.16 -15.23
CA GLN A 5 32.71 21.40 -15.75
C GLN A 5 32.20 20.27 -16.65
N SER A 6 33.09 19.56 -17.33
CA SER A 6 32.75 18.43 -18.20
C SER A 6 32.33 17.23 -17.36
N ASP A 7 33.08 16.95 -16.27
CA ASP A 7 32.76 15.88 -15.33
C ASP A 7 31.39 16.13 -14.67
N ARG A 8 31.10 17.39 -14.29
CA ARG A 8 29.80 17.78 -13.74
C ARG A 8 28.65 17.55 -14.74
N ARG A 9 28.82 17.94 -16.00
CA ARG A 9 27.82 17.71 -17.04
C ARG A 9 27.57 16.21 -17.28
N ALA A 10 28.62 15.42 -17.34
CA ALA A 10 28.54 13.98 -17.50
C ALA A 10 27.76 13.32 -16.34
N LEU A 11 28.02 13.76 -15.10
CA LEU A 11 27.27 13.28 -13.92
C LEU A 11 25.79 13.64 -13.99
N LEU A 12 25.48 14.90 -14.32
CA LEU A 12 24.09 15.34 -14.45
C LEU A 12 23.36 14.61 -15.59
N GLN A 13 24.04 14.35 -16.71
CA GLN A 13 23.47 13.55 -17.80
C GLN A 13 23.20 12.11 -17.35
N LEU A 14 24.11 11.48 -16.65
CA LEU A 14 23.91 10.13 -16.10
C LEU A 14 22.70 10.06 -15.16
N ILE A 15 22.57 11.03 -14.25
CA ILE A 15 21.43 11.14 -13.35
C ILE A 15 20.12 11.29 -14.15
N TYR A 16 20.12 12.17 -15.15
CA TYR A 16 18.97 12.37 -16.03
C TYR A 16 18.57 11.08 -16.75
N ASP A 17 19.53 10.38 -17.35
CA ASP A 17 19.30 9.14 -18.07
C ASP A 17 18.71 8.06 -17.13
N CYS A 18 19.27 7.90 -15.92
CA CYS A 18 18.74 6.96 -14.92
C CYS A 18 17.29 7.28 -14.54
N ILE A 19 16.96 8.56 -14.30
CA ILE A 19 15.60 8.97 -13.91
C ILE A 19 14.63 8.80 -15.08
N SER A 20 15.02 9.19 -16.29
CA SER A 20 14.17 9.14 -17.48
C SER A 20 13.80 7.72 -17.90
N GLU A 21 14.61 6.72 -17.54
CA GLU A 21 14.34 5.31 -17.83
C GLU A 21 13.38 4.63 -16.84
N LEU A 22 13.09 5.23 -15.68
CA LEU A 22 12.28 4.58 -14.63
C LEU A 22 10.86 4.24 -15.13
N ILE A 23 10.13 5.21 -15.66
CA ILE A 23 8.76 5.00 -16.14
C ILE A 23 8.70 3.97 -17.27
N PRO A 24 9.54 4.07 -18.33
CA PRO A 24 9.61 3.03 -19.35
C PRO A 24 9.92 1.63 -18.81
N ARG A 25 10.79 1.52 -17.80
CA ARG A 25 11.14 0.25 -17.16
C ARG A 25 9.95 -0.36 -16.42
N TYR A 26 9.24 0.42 -15.59
CA TYR A 26 8.03 -0.03 -14.91
C TYR A 26 6.95 -0.48 -15.91
N ARG A 27 6.71 0.30 -16.96
CA ARG A 27 5.78 -0.08 -18.03
C ARG A 27 6.14 -1.44 -18.62
N LYS A 28 7.40 -1.64 -19.00
CA LYS A 28 7.88 -2.90 -19.61
C LYS A 28 7.72 -4.09 -18.64
N LEU A 29 7.99 -3.92 -17.35
CA LEU A 29 7.80 -4.98 -16.35
C LEU A 29 6.31 -5.34 -16.22
N ALA A 30 5.41 -4.36 -16.25
CA ALA A 30 3.98 -4.57 -16.21
C ALA A 30 3.46 -5.25 -17.50
N GLU A 31 3.89 -4.80 -18.67
CA GLU A 31 3.55 -5.42 -19.97
C GLU A 31 4.01 -6.89 -20.06
N ASN A 32 5.14 -7.21 -19.44
CA ASN A 32 5.65 -8.58 -19.35
C ASN A 32 4.94 -9.43 -18.27
N GLY A 33 4.01 -8.85 -17.51
CA GLY A 33 3.32 -9.55 -16.41
C GLY A 33 4.21 -9.88 -15.20
N GLN A 34 5.36 -9.21 -15.06
CA GLN A 34 6.27 -9.41 -13.93
C GLN A 34 5.82 -8.65 -12.68
N ILE A 35 5.14 -7.51 -12.87
CA ILE A 35 4.56 -6.69 -11.80
C ILE A 35 3.17 -6.23 -12.20
N GLU A 36 2.34 -5.91 -11.22
CA GLU A 36 1.13 -5.11 -11.40
C GLU A 36 1.38 -3.71 -10.84
N LEU A 37 1.03 -2.68 -11.62
CA LEU A 37 1.10 -1.30 -11.21
C LEU A 37 -0.24 -0.86 -10.63
N SER A 38 -0.24 -0.37 -9.41
CA SER A 38 -1.38 0.28 -8.75
C SER A 38 -1.14 1.77 -8.62
N MET A 39 -2.19 2.51 -8.28
CA MET A 39 -2.10 3.96 -8.12
C MET A 39 -2.54 4.41 -6.73
N THR A 40 -2.21 5.65 -6.40
CA THR A 40 -2.81 6.42 -5.30
C THR A 40 -3.60 7.60 -5.88
N PRO A 41 -4.59 8.17 -5.16
CA PRO A 41 -5.30 9.35 -5.63
C PRO A 41 -4.35 10.53 -5.89
N TYR A 42 -4.61 11.30 -6.94
CA TYR A 42 -3.81 12.47 -7.30
C TYR A 42 -3.71 13.46 -6.13
N GLY A 43 -2.50 13.91 -5.82
CA GLY A 43 -2.28 14.83 -4.71
C GLY A 43 -2.42 14.23 -3.32
N HIS A 44 -2.58 12.90 -3.21
CA HIS A 44 -2.53 12.12 -1.97
C HIS A 44 -3.52 12.55 -0.85
N PRO A 45 -4.80 12.86 -1.17
CA PRO A 45 -5.77 13.23 -0.16
C PRO A 45 -6.25 12.00 0.63
N ILE A 46 -6.60 12.20 1.89
CA ILE A 46 -7.26 11.18 2.71
C ILE A 46 -8.76 11.14 2.31
N ILE A 47 -9.11 10.27 1.38
CA ILE A 47 -10.46 10.19 0.79
C ILE A 47 -11.57 10.08 1.85
N PRO A 48 -11.49 9.19 2.87
CA PRO A 48 -12.50 9.12 3.91
C PRO A 48 -12.78 10.46 4.60
N LEU A 49 -11.73 11.26 4.86
CA LEU A 49 -11.88 12.55 5.52
C LEU A 49 -12.41 13.65 4.59
N LEU A 50 -12.17 13.55 3.29
CA LEU A 50 -12.81 14.45 2.32
C LEU A 50 -14.32 14.20 2.26
N ASN A 51 -14.74 12.94 2.31
CA ASN A 51 -16.15 12.56 2.24
C ASN A 51 -16.88 12.93 3.55
N ASP A 52 -16.30 12.53 4.69
CA ASP A 52 -16.83 12.82 6.03
C ASP A 52 -15.68 12.87 7.04
N MET A 53 -15.45 14.01 7.65
CA MET A 53 -14.43 14.18 8.70
C MET A 53 -14.71 13.30 9.93
N GLY A 54 -15.95 12.88 10.15
CA GLY A 54 -16.35 11.95 11.21
C GLY A 54 -15.72 10.56 11.07
N ASN A 55 -15.27 10.18 9.88
CA ASN A 55 -14.57 8.92 9.64
C ASN A 55 -13.26 8.77 10.43
N MET A 56 -12.68 9.87 10.97
CA MET A 56 -11.54 9.79 11.85
C MET A 56 -11.77 8.88 13.07
N ILE A 57 -13.01 8.83 13.58
CA ILE A 57 -13.37 8.01 14.75
C ILE A 57 -13.20 6.51 14.45
N CYS A 58 -13.36 6.09 13.19
CA CYS A 58 -13.13 4.70 12.79
C CYS A 58 -11.67 4.27 12.97
N ALA A 59 -10.73 5.19 12.74
CA ALA A 59 -9.29 4.93 12.94
C ALA A 59 -8.85 5.21 14.38
N GLN A 60 -9.45 6.19 15.04
CA GLN A 60 -9.12 6.64 16.38
C GLN A 60 -10.39 6.83 17.24
N PRO A 61 -10.99 5.76 17.74
CA PRO A 61 -12.28 5.80 18.43
C PRO A 61 -12.31 6.72 19.67
N ASP A 62 -11.16 6.90 20.34
CA ASP A 62 -11.02 7.72 21.56
C ASP A 62 -10.64 9.17 21.26
N ALA A 63 -10.46 9.53 19.98
CA ALA A 63 -10.10 10.90 19.63
C ALA A 63 -11.31 11.86 19.74
N PRO A 64 -11.08 13.12 20.16
CA PRO A 64 -12.17 14.11 20.20
C PRO A 64 -12.72 14.35 18.80
N ALA A 65 -14.05 14.36 18.69
CA ALA A 65 -14.71 14.65 17.41
C ALA A 65 -14.28 16.03 16.87
N PRO A 66 -14.06 16.17 15.56
CA PRO A 66 -13.73 17.46 14.96
C PRO A 66 -14.90 18.43 15.08
N SER A 67 -14.61 19.72 15.24
CA SER A 67 -15.63 20.78 15.32
C SER A 67 -16.40 20.99 14.01
N CYS A 68 -15.84 20.55 12.88
CA CYS A 68 -16.43 20.56 11.56
C CYS A 68 -16.31 19.16 10.95
N ILE A 69 -17.46 18.54 10.68
CA ILE A 69 -17.53 17.18 10.09
C ILE A 69 -17.74 17.20 8.58
N VAL A 70 -18.06 18.35 8.00
CA VAL A 70 -18.32 18.48 6.57
C VAL A 70 -17.23 19.29 5.89
N TYR A 71 -16.56 18.67 4.91
CA TYR A 71 -15.67 19.36 4.01
C TYR A 71 -16.45 19.79 2.75
N PRO A 72 -16.52 21.10 2.43
CA PRO A 72 -17.34 21.57 1.30
C PRO A 72 -16.92 20.94 -0.04
N GLY A 73 -17.87 20.25 -0.70
CA GLY A 73 -17.61 19.54 -1.97
C GLY A 73 -16.65 18.35 -1.84
N GLY A 74 -16.56 17.74 -0.66
CA GLY A 74 -15.60 16.67 -0.36
C GLY A 74 -15.74 15.46 -1.28
N GLU A 75 -16.96 14.99 -1.51
CA GLU A 75 -17.23 13.85 -2.38
C GLU A 75 -16.87 14.11 -3.84
N GLU A 76 -17.19 15.32 -4.37
CA GLU A 76 -16.81 15.72 -5.73
C GLU A 76 -15.28 15.82 -5.86
N ARG A 77 -14.60 16.33 -4.84
CA ARG A 77 -13.14 16.41 -4.79
C ARG A 77 -12.52 15.01 -4.75
N SER A 78 -13.08 14.09 -3.99
CA SER A 78 -12.64 12.69 -3.95
C SER A 78 -12.69 12.06 -5.34
N ARG A 79 -13.82 12.22 -6.06
CA ARG A 79 -13.93 11.76 -7.45
C ARG A 79 -12.91 12.43 -8.36
N TRP A 80 -12.71 13.73 -8.21
CA TRP A 80 -11.74 14.46 -9.01
C TRP A 80 -10.32 13.92 -8.79
N HIS A 81 -9.91 13.71 -7.54
CA HIS A 81 -8.58 13.20 -7.21
C HIS A 81 -8.36 11.78 -7.75
N ILE A 82 -9.37 10.90 -7.66
CA ILE A 82 -9.27 9.56 -8.22
C ILE A 82 -9.18 9.62 -9.75
N GLN A 83 -10.05 10.40 -10.40
CA GLN A 83 -10.03 10.53 -11.87
C GLN A 83 -8.72 11.12 -12.38
N GLN A 84 -8.17 12.14 -11.72
CA GLN A 84 -6.89 12.73 -12.11
C GLN A 84 -5.73 11.74 -11.88
N GLY A 85 -5.79 10.94 -10.82
CA GLY A 85 -4.85 9.84 -10.61
C GLY A 85 -4.86 8.84 -11.77
N ILE A 86 -6.05 8.42 -12.21
CA ILE A 86 -6.21 7.53 -13.38
C ILE A 86 -5.63 8.18 -14.63
N ASN A 87 -5.99 9.44 -14.92
CA ASN A 87 -5.51 10.15 -16.09
C ASN A 87 -3.97 10.27 -16.11
N CYS A 88 -3.38 10.60 -14.96
CA CYS A 88 -1.94 10.69 -14.79
C CYS A 88 -1.27 9.31 -14.99
N PHE A 89 -1.84 8.28 -14.38
CA PHE A 89 -1.34 6.91 -14.51
C PHE A 89 -1.38 6.40 -15.95
N GLU A 90 -2.51 6.57 -16.64
CA GLU A 90 -2.67 6.18 -18.05
C GLU A 90 -1.72 6.97 -18.96
N HIS A 91 -1.51 8.25 -18.70
CA HIS A 91 -0.58 9.09 -19.46
C HIS A 91 0.87 8.56 -19.36
N TYR A 92 1.34 8.23 -18.15
CA TYR A 92 2.73 7.81 -17.96
C TYR A 92 2.97 6.34 -18.27
N PHE A 93 2.04 5.46 -17.92
CA PHE A 93 2.23 4.01 -18.05
C PHE A 93 1.52 3.41 -19.27
N GLY A 94 0.57 4.11 -19.89
CA GLY A 94 -0.20 3.57 -21.03
C GLY A 94 -1.13 2.41 -20.66
N LEU A 95 -1.36 2.18 -19.37
CA LEU A 95 -2.16 1.10 -18.81
C LEU A 95 -3.19 1.68 -17.86
N ARG A 96 -4.34 1.02 -17.71
CA ARG A 96 -5.30 1.35 -16.67
C ARG A 96 -4.96 0.61 -15.37
N PRO A 97 -4.87 1.30 -14.22
CA PRO A 97 -4.58 0.63 -12.94
C PRO A 97 -5.72 -0.30 -12.54
N GLN A 98 -5.40 -1.48 -12.05
CA GLN A 98 -6.38 -2.44 -11.54
C GLN A 98 -6.60 -2.28 -10.02
N GLY A 99 -5.59 -1.82 -9.30
CA GLY A 99 -5.61 -1.58 -7.87
C GLY A 99 -5.39 -0.12 -7.51
N ILE A 100 -5.88 0.26 -6.35
CA ILE A 100 -5.66 1.58 -5.77
C ILE A 100 -5.23 1.43 -4.31
N TRP A 101 -4.11 2.06 -3.95
CA TRP A 101 -3.75 2.34 -2.58
C TRP A 101 -4.32 3.71 -2.21
N LEU A 102 -5.41 3.73 -1.44
CA LEU A 102 -5.92 4.98 -0.89
C LEU A 102 -4.87 5.57 0.05
N SER A 103 -4.70 6.88 0.01
CA SER A 103 -3.66 7.59 0.76
C SER A 103 -3.61 7.16 2.21
N GLU A 104 -2.42 6.81 2.72
CA GLU A 104 -2.19 6.30 4.08
C GLU A 104 -2.96 5.01 4.42
N GLY A 105 -3.46 4.28 3.42
CA GLY A 105 -4.31 3.12 3.65
C GLY A 105 -5.66 3.45 4.28
N ALA A 106 -6.05 4.72 4.29
CA ALA A 106 -7.31 5.17 4.87
C ALA A 106 -8.51 4.68 4.06
N ILE A 107 -9.44 4.00 4.69
CA ILE A 107 -10.60 3.39 4.04
C ILE A 107 -11.88 3.65 4.85
N SER A 108 -13.01 3.78 4.14
CA SER A 108 -14.37 3.83 4.68
C SER A 108 -15.31 3.19 3.67
N ASP A 109 -16.55 2.93 4.07
CA ASP A 109 -17.56 2.35 3.17
C ASP A 109 -17.75 3.22 1.92
N ASP A 110 -17.83 4.55 2.08
CA ASP A 110 -17.95 5.50 0.97
C ASP A 110 -16.70 5.50 0.07
N ALA A 111 -15.52 5.33 0.66
CA ALA A 111 -14.28 5.21 -0.11
C ALA A 111 -14.26 3.92 -0.94
N VAL A 112 -14.76 2.78 -0.41
CA VAL A 112 -14.91 1.53 -1.16
C VAL A 112 -15.93 1.67 -2.28
N ALA A 113 -17.03 2.42 -2.06
CA ALA A 113 -17.98 2.75 -3.12
C ALA A 113 -17.31 3.47 -4.29
N LEU A 114 -16.44 4.44 -4.02
CA LEU A 114 -15.66 5.13 -5.05
C LEU A 114 -14.67 4.19 -5.74
N VAL A 115 -14.01 3.30 -5.01
CA VAL A 115 -13.12 2.28 -5.59
C VAL A 115 -13.88 1.43 -6.62
N GLU A 116 -15.12 1.02 -6.32
CA GLU A 116 -15.97 0.28 -7.25
C GLU A 116 -16.46 1.16 -8.40
N GLU A 117 -16.92 2.38 -8.13
CA GLU A 117 -17.42 3.34 -9.13
C GLU A 117 -16.38 3.56 -10.23
N PHE A 118 -15.11 3.71 -9.87
CA PHE A 118 -14.01 3.89 -10.82
C PHE A 118 -13.48 2.57 -11.42
N GLY A 119 -14.05 1.43 -11.07
CA GLY A 119 -13.79 0.14 -11.68
C GLY A 119 -12.52 -0.57 -11.22
N PHE A 120 -11.96 -0.16 -10.09
CA PHE A 120 -10.83 -0.87 -9.48
C PHE A 120 -11.23 -2.26 -9.01
N LYS A 121 -10.29 -3.20 -9.10
CA LYS A 121 -10.49 -4.60 -8.70
C LYS A 121 -10.14 -4.85 -7.25
N TRP A 122 -9.20 -4.06 -6.72
CA TRP A 122 -8.75 -4.21 -5.34
C TRP A 122 -8.23 -2.89 -4.76
N THR A 123 -8.25 -2.86 -3.44
CA THR A 123 -7.60 -1.86 -2.59
C THR A 123 -6.98 -2.56 -1.38
N ALA A 124 -6.22 -1.83 -0.59
CA ALA A 124 -5.64 -2.36 0.64
C ALA A 124 -5.68 -1.32 1.76
N SER A 125 -5.52 -1.79 3.00
CA SER A 125 -5.49 -0.95 4.20
C SER A 125 -4.60 -1.57 5.28
N GLY A 126 -4.46 -0.94 6.44
CA GLY A 126 -3.65 -1.40 7.55
C GLY A 126 -4.33 -2.46 8.43
N GLU A 127 -3.52 -3.23 9.19
CA GLU A 127 -4.00 -4.23 10.15
C GLU A 127 -4.92 -3.60 11.23
N GLY A 128 -4.61 -2.38 11.67
CA GLY A 128 -5.43 -1.66 12.64
C GLY A 128 -6.86 -1.41 12.17
N VAL A 129 -7.03 -1.03 10.91
CA VAL A 129 -8.36 -0.83 10.30
C VAL A 129 -9.13 -2.14 10.21
N TRP A 130 -8.47 -3.23 9.77
CA TRP A 130 -9.05 -4.56 9.77
C TRP A 130 -9.52 -4.97 11.17
N ARG A 131 -8.67 -4.82 12.18
CA ARG A 131 -8.97 -5.19 13.56
C ARG A 131 -10.20 -4.46 14.09
N ASN A 132 -10.25 -3.14 13.92
CA ASN A 132 -11.39 -2.32 14.34
C ASN A 132 -12.68 -2.74 13.61
N SER A 133 -12.60 -3.00 12.31
CA SER A 133 -13.77 -3.42 11.50
C SER A 133 -14.31 -4.78 11.94
N VAL A 134 -13.43 -5.75 12.22
CA VAL A 134 -13.85 -7.08 12.70
C VAL A 134 -14.43 -6.99 14.10
N GLN A 135 -13.86 -6.19 15.01
CA GLN A 135 -14.40 -5.97 16.37
C GLN A 135 -15.81 -5.39 16.34
N LEU A 136 -16.10 -4.50 15.38
CA LEU A 136 -17.43 -3.91 15.22
C LEU A 136 -18.44 -4.86 14.57
N SER A 137 -17.96 -5.79 13.74
CA SER A 137 -18.81 -6.66 12.91
C SER A 137 -19.06 -8.04 13.51
N ASP A 138 -18.13 -8.59 14.26
CA ASP A 138 -18.20 -9.94 14.84
C ASP A 138 -17.71 -9.89 16.30
N HIS A 139 -18.57 -10.31 17.20
CA HIS A 139 -18.27 -10.33 18.63
C HIS A 139 -17.58 -11.63 19.10
N ASP A 140 -17.19 -12.51 18.16
CA ASP A 140 -16.44 -13.72 18.50
C ASP A 140 -14.95 -13.38 18.75
N PRO A 141 -14.46 -13.46 20.02
CA PRO A 141 -13.08 -13.10 20.34
C PRO A 141 -12.04 -13.94 19.59
N GLU A 142 -12.32 -15.22 19.31
CA GLU A 142 -11.39 -16.08 18.59
C GLU A 142 -11.17 -15.59 17.15
N LYS A 143 -12.23 -15.12 16.49
CA LYS A 143 -12.10 -14.54 15.15
C LYS A 143 -11.43 -13.17 15.16
N VAL A 144 -11.78 -12.33 16.13
CA VAL A 144 -11.23 -10.97 16.29
C VAL A 144 -9.73 -10.98 16.54
N TYR A 145 -9.24 -11.92 17.36
CA TYR A 145 -7.83 -11.93 17.78
C TYR A 145 -6.97 -12.91 16.98
N SER A 146 -7.55 -13.73 16.12
CA SER A 146 -6.79 -14.67 15.30
C SER A 146 -6.20 -13.98 14.07
N LYS A 147 -4.88 -13.87 13.98
CA LYS A 147 -4.20 -13.42 12.74
C LYS A 147 -4.52 -14.26 11.50
N ARG A 148 -5.09 -15.45 11.66
CA ARG A 148 -5.58 -16.26 10.52
C ARG A 148 -6.56 -15.48 9.64
N ALA A 149 -7.44 -14.71 10.26
CA ALA A 149 -8.43 -13.90 9.56
C ALA A 149 -7.80 -12.71 8.80
N LEU A 150 -6.66 -12.17 9.27
CA LEU A 150 -5.93 -11.10 8.57
C LEU A 150 -5.51 -11.52 7.16
N PHE A 151 -5.16 -12.79 6.98
CA PHE A 151 -4.59 -13.31 5.74
C PHE A 151 -5.63 -13.73 4.68
N HIS A 152 -6.85 -13.19 4.76
CA HIS A 152 -7.88 -13.38 3.74
C HIS A 152 -8.09 -12.12 2.90
N PRO A 153 -8.34 -12.25 1.59
CA PRO A 153 -8.94 -11.16 0.83
C PRO A 153 -10.40 -11.00 1.25
N TYR A 154 -10.79 -9.78 1.58
CA TYR A 154 -12.16 -9.45 1.97
C TYR A 154 -12.95 -8.83 0.83
N VAL A 155 -14.26 -8.83 0.97
CA VAL A 155 -15.19 -8.09 0.14
C VAL A 155 -16.19 -7.44 1.07
N LEU A 156 -16.32 -6.12 0.99
CA LEU A 156 -17.35 -5.41 1.72
C LEU A 156 -18.73 -5.80 1.14
N LYS A 157 -19.69 -6.09 2.02
CA LYS A 157 -21.02 -6.53 1.61
C LYS A 157 -21.69 -5.51 0.67
N GLY A 158 -22.05 -5.98 -0.52
CA GLY A 158 -22.68 -5.15 -1.56
C GLY A 158 -21.70 -4.57 -2.59
N TYR A 159 -20.39 -4.76 -2.41
CA TYR A 159 -19.35 -4.28 -3.32
C TYR A 159 -18.54 -5.46 -3.93
N LYS A 160 -17.79 -5.18 -4.99
CA LYS A 160 -16.99 -6.20 -5.71
C LYS A 160 -15.48 -6.11 -5.46
N PRO A 161 -14.87 -4.92 -5.22
CA PRO A 161 -13.43 -4.82 -5.03
C PRO A 161 -12.95 -5.70 -3.87
N LYS A 162 -11.78 -6.30 -4.04
CA LYS A 162 -11.11 -7.05 -2.98
C LYS A 162 -10.36 -6.09 -2.06
N LEU A 163 -10.44 -6.35 -0.75
CA LEU A 163 -9.70 -5.63 0.26
C LEU A 163 -8.64 -6.55 0.82
N PHE A 164 -7.39 -6.07 0.82
CA PHE A 164 -6.26 -6.73 1.45
C PHE A 164 -5.81 -5.91 2.65
N PHE A 165 -5.34 -6.60 3.68
CA PHE A 165 -4.86 -5.92 4.89
C PHE A 165 -3.40 -6.24 5.13
N ARG A 166 -2.62 -5.19 5.38
CA ARG A 166 -1.19 -5.23 5.66
C ARG A 166 -0.92 -6.05 6.93
N ASP A 167 0.03 -6.96 6.89
CA ASP A 167 0.64 -7.47 8.14
C ASP A 167 1.63 -6.42 8.63
N ASP A 168 1.24 -5.69 9.68
CA ASP A 168 2.05 -4.60 10.23
C ASP A 168 3.36 -5.13 10.78
N GLY A 169 3.37 -6.30 11.43
CA GLY A 169 4.58 -6.88 12.00
C GLY A 169 5.65 -7.18 10.96
N LEU A 170 5.30 -7.86 9.87
CA LEU A 170 6.26 -8.18 8.81
C LEU A 170 6.69 -6.95 8.02
N SER A 171 5.74 -6.06 7.73
CA SER A 171 6.03 -4.83 7.00
C SER A 171 6.96 -3.91 7.80
N ASP A 172 6.72 -3.75 9.10
CA ASP A 172 7.54 -2.91 9.98
C ASP A 172 8.95 -3.50 10.20
N LYS A 173 9.07 -4.83 10.28
CA LYS A 173 10.39 -5.48 10.29
C LYS A 173 11.21 -5.11 9.06
N ILE A 174 10.61 -5.18 7.87
CA ILE A 174 11.29 -4.80 6.63
C ILE A 174 11.59 -3.29 6.61
N GLY A 175 10.59 -2.46 6.95
CA GLY A 175 10.72 -1.00 6.87
C GLY A 175 11.70 -0.39 7.88
N PHE A 176 11.81 -0.96 9.10
CA PHE A 176 12.47 -0.28 10.21
C PHE A 176 13.50 -1.11 10.99
N GLU A 177 13.46 -2.45 10.92
CA GLU A 177 14.31 -3.31 11.75
C GLU A 177 15.41 -3.98 10.93
N TYR A 178 15.09 -4.64 9.84
CA TYR A 178 16.04 -5.44 9.06
C TYR A 178 17.18 -4.63 8.45
N SER A 179 16.98 -3.34 8.19
CA SER A 179 18.06 -2.45 7.75
C SER A 179 19.25 -2.35 8.73
N LYS A 180 19.01 -2.69 10.02
CA LYS A 180 20.01 -2.66 11.09
C LYS A 180 20.65 -4.03 11.36
N MET A 181 20.16 -5.07 10.69
CA MET A 181 20.65 -6.44 10.86
C MET A 181 21.65 -6.83 9.77
N ASN A 182 22.36 -7.94 9.98
CA ASN A 182 23.04 -8.59 8.87
C ASN A 182 22.01 -9.03 7.82
N SER A 183 22.28 -8.76 6.55
CA SER A 183 21.29 -8.98 5.48
C SER A 183 20.84 -10.44 5.34
N VAL A 184 21.76 -11.41 5.56
CA VAL A 184 21.44 -12.84 5.51
C VAL A 184 20.56 -13.24 6.69
N ASP A 185 20.87 -12.73 7.89
CA ASP A 185 20.07 -13.01 9.09
C ASP A 185 18.67 -12.41 8.96
N ALA A 186 18.56 -11.19 8.43
CA ALA A 186 17.29 -10.52 8.17
C ALA A 186 16.43 -11.28 7.14
N ALA A 187 17.03 -11.73 6.04
CA ALA A 187 16.33 -12.52 5.03
C ALA A 187 15.86 -13.88 5.60
N ASN A 188 16.72 -14.54 6.38
CA ASN A 188 16.35 -15.80 7.05
C ASN A 188 15.21 -15.59 8.06
N ASP A 189 15.22 -14.50 8.83
CA ASP A 189 14.13 -14.18 9.77
C ASP A 189 12.82 -13.95 9.01
N LEU A 190 12.85 -13.20 7.91
CA LEU A 190 11.65 -12.99 7.08
C LEU A 190 11.09 -14.32 6.57
N VAL A 191 11.95 -15.18 5.97
CA VAL A 191 11.54 -16.49 5.45
C VAL A 191 10.99 -17.36 6.58
N HIS A 192 11.65 -17.37 7.74
CA HIS A 192 11.18 -18.13 8.91
C HIS A 192 9.80 -17.68 9.39
N ASN A 193 9.55 -16.37 9.45
CA ASN A 193 8.23 -15.83 9.79
C ASN A 193 7.16 -16.25 8.77
N LEU A 194 7.45 -16.23 7.47
CA LEU A 194 6.52 -16.69 6.43
C LEU A 194 6.23 -18.17 6.54
N VAL A 195 7.24 -19.01 6.81
CA VAL A 195 7.07 -20.45 7.06
C VAL A 195 6.19 -20.69 8.29
N ASN A 196 6.45 -19.98 9.40
CA ASN A 196 5.62 -20.09 10.61
C ASN A 196 4.15 -19.70 10.35
N ILE A 197 3.90 -18.69 9.51
CA ILE A 197 2.54 -18.33 9.10
C ILE A 197 1.91 -19.46 8.28
N ALA A 198 2.65 -20.05 7.33
CA ALA A 198 2.17 -21.16 6.54
C ALA A 198 1.82 -22.38 7.40
N ASP A 199 2.69 -22.72 8.36
CA ASP A 199 2.47 -23.82 9.32
C ASP A 199 1.24 -23.55 10.22
N PHE A 200 1.08 -22.31 10.70
CA PHE A 200 -0.09 -21.90 11.47
C PHE A 200 -1.40 -22.00 10.67
N LEU A 201 -1.36 -21.72 9.37
CA LEU A 201 -2.50 -21.84 8.47
C LEU A 201 -2.78 -23.29 8.07
N GLY A 202 -1.78 -24.18 8.11
CA GLY A 202 -1.89 -25.61 7.80
C GLY A 202 -2.41 -25.86 6.39
N ASP A 203 -3.25 -26.88 6.21
CA ASP A 203 -3.80 -27.28 4.88
C ASP A 203 -4.54 -26.18 4.14
N SER A 204 -4.89 -25.10 4.83
CA SER A 204 -5.57 -23.95 4.22
C SER A 204 -4.62 -22.87 3.69
N ALA A 205 -3.30 -22.98 3.91
CA ALA A 205 -2.32 -21.96 3.60
C ALA A 205 -2.39 -21.45 2.12
N ASN A 206 -2.64 -22.36 1.19
CA ASN A 206 -2.78 -22.04 -0.24
C ASN A 206 -4.00 -21.17 -0.60
N ARG A 207 -4.87 -20.86 0.35
CA ARG A 207 -6.05 -19.99 0.20
C ARG A 207 -5.90 -18.66 0.91
N HIS A 208 -4.71 -18.38 1.44
CA HIS A 208 -4.42 -17.19 2.22
C HIS A 208 -3.39 -16.31 1.49
N VAL A 209 -3.40 -15.04 1.80
CA VAL A 209 -2.46 -14.04 1.27
C VAL A 209 -1.86 -13.26 2.44
N VAL A 210 -0.55 -13.24 2.53
CA VAL A 210 0.18 -12.37 3.46
C VAL A 210 0.52 -11.09 2.71
N SER A 211 -0.08 -10.00 3.12
CA SER A 211 0.13 -8.69 2.47
C SER A 211 1.24 -7.93 3.19
N ILE A 212 2.39 -7.83 2.55
CA ILE A 212 3.51 -6.97 2.96
C ILE A 212 3.41 -5.70 2.15
N ILE A 213 3.18 -4.58 2.82
CA ILE A 213 2.97 -3.28 2.17
C ILE A 213 3.97 -2.29 2.75
N LEU A 214 4.76 -1.65 1.88
CA LEU A 214 5.85 -0.75 2.22
C LEU A 214 5.73 0.55 1.43
N ASP A 215 6.20 1.64 2.02
CA ASP A 215 6.43 2.88 1.29
C ASP A 215 7.60 2.69 0.33
N GLY A 216 7.39 3.05 -0.93
CA GLY A 216 8.38 2.83 -1.98
C GLY A 216 9.59 3.76 -1.88
N GLU A 217 9.38 4.97 -1.33
CA GLU A 217 10.41 6.01 -1.23
C GLU A 217 11.43 5.76 -0.12
N ASN A 218 11.09 4.99 0.93
CA ASN A 218 11.98 4.83 2.09
C ASN A 218 12.31 3.38 2.46
N ALA A 219 11.80 2.39 1.73
CA ALA A 219 12.00 0.99 2.07
C ALA A 219 13.48 0.58 2.03
N TRP A 220 14.21 0.93 0.97
CA TRP A 220 15.55 0.41 0.69
C TRP A 220 16.69 1.39 0.93
N GLU A 221 16.42 2.70 1.08
CA GLU A 221 17.46 3.73 1.22
C GLU A 221 18.28 3.57 2.51
N TYR A 222 17.69 2.98 3.56
CA TYR A 222 18.36 2.73 4.83
C TYR A 222 19.12 1.43 4.90
N TYR A 223 18.96 0.56 3.90
CA TYR A 223 19.68 -0.70 3.84
C TYR A 223 21.09 -0.52 3.27
N PRO A 224 22.10 -1.28 3.77
CA PRO A 224 23.39 -1.35 3.10
C PRO A 224 23.23 -1.69 1.62
N HIS A 225 23.88 -0.91 0.74
CA HIS A 225 23.81 -1.06 -0.71
C HIS A 225 22.35 -1.09 -1.27
N ASN A 226 21.48 -0.26 -0.69
CA ASN A 226 20.06 -0.15 -1.09
C ASN A 226 19.32 -1.51 -1.11
N GLY A 227 19.60 -2.36 -0.13
CA GLY A 227 18.94 -3.64 0.02
C GLY A 227 19.46 -4.77 -0.87
N TYR A 228 20.52 -4.54 -1.65
CA TYR A 228 21.04 -5.53 -2.62
C TYR A 228 21.27 -6.91 -2.01
N TYR A 229 21.89 -6.98 -0.83
CA TYR A 229 22.18 -8.26 -0.16
C TYR A 229 20.99 -8.87 0.61
N PHE A 230 19.95 -8.08 0.89
CA PHE A 230 18.73 -8.59 1.51
C PHE A 230 17.75 -9.15 0.46
N LEU A 231 17.73 -8.54 -0.72
CA LEU A 231 16.82 -8.91 -1.82
C LEU A 231 17.38 -10.01 -2.75
N GLY A 232 18.68 -10.25 -2.75
CA GLY A 232 19.39 -11.23 -3.61
C GLY A 232 19.65 -12.52 -2.89
#